data_773f04e94042d13dab71364e88a04928
#
_entry.id   773f04e94042d13dab71364e88a04928
#
_cell.length_a   1.000
_cell.length_b   1.000
_cell.length_c   1.000
_cell.angle_alpha   90.00
_cell.angle_beta   90.00
_cell.angle_gamma   90.00
#
_symmetry.space_group_name_H-M   'P 1'
#
loop_
_entity.id
_entity.type
_entity.pdbx_description
1 polymer ?
#
loop_
_entity_poly.entity_id
_entity_poly.type
_entity_poly.pdbx_seq_one_letter_code
_entity_poly.pdbx_strand_id
1 'polypeptide(L)'
;MENRTGHREKKADKTGLEEMEMGKIFYLMGKSASGKDSIYKRLRSVCPELKSIVLYTTRPMRDGEQEGIEYHFIDGTRLKKLEQSGRVIEVRTYQTVFGPWSYATVDDGQIDLAKNSYLVIGTLDSYEKLREYYGKKALVPLYVTVDDGVR
;
A
#
# COMPACT_ATOMS: atom_id res chain seq x y z
N MET A 1 46.04 20.79 -9.88
CA MET A 1 44.82 21.35 -10.44
C MET A 1 44.01 20.29 -11.17
N GLU A 2 43.90 19.13 -10.62
CA GLU A 2 43.24 18.05 -11.32
C GLU A 2 42.14 17.43 -10.47
N ASN A 3 40.96 17.25 -11.09
CA ASN A 3 39.88 16.34 -10.69
C ASN A 3 38.93 16.78 -9.57
N ARG A 4 38.41 18.01 -9.63
CA ARG A 4 37.21 18.34 -8.84
C ARG A 4 35.90 18.06 -9.57
N THR A 5 35.95 17.80 -10.88
CA THR A 5 34.76 17.54 -11.71
C THR A 5 34.29 16.08 -11.69
N GLY A 6 35.19 15.13 -11.53
CA GLY A 6 34.83 13.71 -11.53
C GLY A 6 34.10 13.21 -10.29
N HIS A 7 34.22 13.91 -9.16
CA HIS A 7 33.57 13.48 -7.91
C HIS A 7 32.09 13.93 -7.80
N ARG A 8 31.69 14.99 -8.52
CA ARG A 8 30.31 15.46 -8.54
C ARG A 8 29.42 14.64 -9.43
N GLU A 9 29.96 14.19 -10.58
CA GLU A 9 29.22 13.35 -11.51
C GLU A 9 28.95 11.94 -10.94
N LYS A 10 29.91 11.37 -10.21
CA LYS A 10 29.72 10.08 -9.55
C LYS A 10 28.69 10.11 -8.41
N LYS A 11 28.51 11.24 -7.73
CA LYS A 11 27.46 11.40 -6.71
C LYS A 11 26.07 11.53 -7.31
N ALA A 12 25.94 12.20 -8.46
CA ALA A 12 24.66 12.34 -9.16
C ALA A 12 24.20 11.01 -9.72
N ASP A 13 25.13 10.21 -10.27
CA ASP A 13 24.83 8.88 -10.80
C ASP A 13 24.40 7.89 -9.70
N LYS A 14 25.02 7.93 -8.53
CA LYS A 14 24.63 7.11 -7.40
C LYS A 14 23.22 7.44 -6.89
N THR A 15 22.86 8.72 -6.84
CA THR A 15 21.53 9.15 -6.40
C THR A 15 20.46 8.73 -7.41
N GLY A 16 20.74 8.82 -8.71
CA GLY A 16 19.83 8.36 -9.76
C GLY A 16 19.66 6.85 -9.77
N LEU A 17 20.72 6.09 -9.54
CA LEU A 17 20.69 4.64 -9.44
C LEU A 17 19.96 4.17 -8.18
N GLU A 18 20.18 4.84 -7.05
CA GLU A 18 19.46 4.55 -5.79
C GLU A 18 17.96 4.82 -5.92
N GLU A 19 17.56 5.90 -6.59
CA GLU A 19 16.16 6.19 -6.88
C GLU A 19 15.54 5.18 -7.84
N MET A 20 16.29 4.68 -8.83
CA MET A 20 15.83 3.66 -9.78
C MET A 20 15.72 2.27 -9.14
N GLU A 21 16.55 1.99 -8.11
CA GLU A 21 16.56 0.71 -7.40
C GLU A 21 15.54 0.64 -6.26
N MET A 22 14.93 1.77 -5.89
CA MET A 22 13.91 1.78 -4.85
C MET A 22 12.66 1.02 -5.28
N GLY A 23 12.10 0.28 -4.32
CA GLY A 23 10.86 -0.44 -4.52
C GLY A 23 9.68 0.47 -4.78
N LYS A 24 8.61 -0.11 -5.27
CA LYS A 24 7.37 0.57 -5.60
C LYS A 24 6.21 -0.06 -4.87
N ILE A 25 5.16 0.72 -4.67
CA ILE A 25 3.87 0.23 -4.21
C ILE A 25 2.93 0.25 -5.41
N PHE A 26 2.62 -0.94 -5.91
CA PHE A 26 1.67 -1.12 -7.00
C PHE A 26 0.28 -1.16 -6.38
N TYR A 27 -0.53 -0.16 -6.71
CA TYR A 27 -1.82 0.05 -6.07
C TYR A 27 -2.94 -0.26 -7.05
N LEU A 28 -3.61 -1.39 -6.84
CA LEU A 28 -4.66 -1.91 -7.71
C LEU A 28 -6.02 -1.34 -7.30
N MET A 29 -6.69 -0.69 -8.24
CA MET A 29 -7.98 -0.05 -8.06
C MET A 29 -8.95 -0.46 -9.16
N GLY A 30 -10.22 -0.29 -8.90
CA GLY A 30 -11.27 -0.56 -9.86
C GLY A 30 -12.62 -0.59 -9.18
N LYS A 31 -13.68 -0.50 -9.97
CA LYS A 31 -15.03 -0.60 -9.46
C LYS A 31 -15.31 -2.00 -8.93
N SER A 32 -16.26 -2.13 -8.02
CA SER A 32 -16.79 -3.43 -7.61
C SER A 32 -17.24 -4.23 -8.83
N ALA A 33 -17.02 -5.54 -8.80
CA ALA A 33 -17.30 -6.44 -9.91
C ALA A 33 -16.46 -6.20 -11.18
N SER A 34 -15.34 -5.45 -11.08
CA SER A 34 -14.40 -5.29 -12.19
C SER A 34 -13.46 -6.48 -12.37
N GLY A 35 -13.45 -7.42 -11.43
CA GLY A 35 -12.51 -8.54 -11.43
C GLY A 35 -11.17 -8.23 -10.77
N LYS A 36 -11.06 -7.10 -10.07
CA LYS A 36 -9.79 -6.68 -9.45
C LYS A 36 -9.28 -7.68 -8.42
N ASP A 37 -10.17 -8.35 -7.68
CA ASP A 37 -9.76 -9.36 -6.70
C ASP A 37 -9.11 -10.58 -7.36
N SER A 38 -9.63 -11.01 -8.48
CA SER A 38 -9.05 -12.10 -9.28
C SER A 38 -7.71 -11.70 -9.86
N ILE A 39 -7.59 -10.48 -10.35
CA ILE A 39 -6.34 -9.92 -10.87
C ILE A 39 -5.30 -9.81 -9.74
N TYR A 40 -5.71 -9.35 -8.56
CA TYR A 40 -4.85 -9.27 -7.40
C TYR A 40 -4.26 -10.64 -7.04
N LYS A 41 -5.11 -11.66 -6.94
CA LYS A 41 -4.68 -13.04 -6.67
C LYS A 41 -3.73 -13.57 -7.72
N ARG A 42 -4.01 -13.28 -9.00
CA ARG A 42 -3.15 -13.70 -10.11
C ARG A 42 -1.78 -13.03 -10.04
N LEU A 43 -1.75 -11.73 -9.80
CA LEU A 43 -0.51 -10.98 -9.68
C LEU A 43 0.32 -11.48 -8.50
N ARG A 44 -0.31 -11.79 -7.38
CA ARG A 44 0.36 -12.39 -6.22
C ARG A 44 1.00 -13.73 -6.56
N SER A 45 0.34 -14.51 -7.40
CA SER A 45 0.81 -15.82 -7.83
C SER A 45 2.00 -15.73 -8.79
N VAL A 46 1.93 -14.82 -9.78
CA VAL A 46 2.98 -14.71 -10.80
C VAL A 46 4.13 -13.80 -10.41
N CYS A 47 3.93 -12.93 -9.40
CA CYS A 47 4.95 -12.02 -8.89
C CYS A 47 5.14 -12.24 -7.39
N PRO A 48 5.70 -13.38 -6.96
CA PRO A 48 5.84 -13.68 -5.53
C PRO A 48 6.79 -12.74 -4.79
N GLU A 49 7.63 -12.00 -5.51
CA GLU A 49 8.52 -10.99 -4.93
C GLU A 49 7.77 -9.75 -4.44
N LEU A 50 6.54 -9.51 -4.92
CA LEU A 50 5.71 -8.42 -4.43
C LEU A 50 5.09 -8.81 -3.09
N LYS A 51 5.35 -8.01 -2.07
CA LYS A 51 4.82 -8.26 -0.73
C LYS A 51 3.46 -7.59 -0.55
N SER A 52 2.67 -8.11 0.37
CA SER A 52 1.42 -7.48 0.78
C SER A 52 1.67 -6.52 1.94
N ILE A 53 0.76 -5.58 2.10
CA ILE A 53 0.71 -4.70 3.27
C ILE A 53 -0.47 -5.14 4.12
N VAL A 54 -0.21 -5.48 5.39
CA VAL A 54 -1.26 -5.90 6.32
C VAL A 54 -1.90 -4.66 6.94
N LEU A 55 -3.18 -4.46 6.67
CA LEU A 55 -3.95 -3.34 7.21
C LEU A 55 -4.40 -3.62 8.64
N TYR A 56 -4.76 -2.58 9.34
CA TYR A 56 -5.39 -2.65 10.67
C TYR A 56 -6.89 -2.49 10.52
N THR A 57 -7.66 -3.20 11.32
CA THR A 57 -9.12 -3.08 11.29
C THR A 57 -9.72 -3.19 12.68
N THR A 58 -10.81 -2.45 12.89
CA THR A 58 -11.65 -2.59 14.08
C THR A 58 -12.77 -3.61 13.88
N ARG A 59 -12.92 -4.13 12.65
CA ARG A 59 -13.85 -5.23 12.37
C ARG A 59 -13.44 -6.47 13.17
N PRO A 60 -14.39 -7.15 13.81
CA PRO A 60 -14.09 -8.40 14.50
C PRO A 60 -13.50 -9.46 13.56
N MET A 61 -12.58 -10.25 14.10
CA MET A 61 -12.00 -11.38 13.38
C MET A 61 -13.09 -12.39 13.01
N ARG A 62 -13.04 -12.89 11.78
CA ARG A 62 -13.94 -13.94 11.29
C ARG A 62 -13.29 -15.31 11.46
N ASP A 63 -14.12 -16.34 11.42
CA ASP A 63 -13.63 -17.72 11.46
C ASP A 63 -12.66 -17.97 10.28
N GLY A 64 -11.53 -18.58 10.57
CA GLY A 64 -10.50 -18.85 9.57
C GLY A 64 -9.50 -17.72 9.37
N GLU A 65 -9.74 -16.53 9.94
CA GLU A 65 -8.78 -15.43 9.88
C GLU A 65 -7.78 -15.54 11.03
N GLN A 66 -6.60 -14.96 10.82
CA GLN A 66 -5.53 -14.96 11.82
C GLN A 66 -4.95 -13.56 11.97
N GLU A 67 -4.65 -13.20 13.22
CA GLU A 67 -3.98 -11.94 13.53
C GLU A 67 -2.68 -11.81 12.74
N GLY A 68 -2.53 -10.67 12.05
CA GLY A 68 -1.32 -10.38 11.28
C GLY A 68 -1.27 -11.03 9.90
N ILE A 69 -2.26 -11.79 9.51
CA ILE A 69 -2.36 -12.39 8.17
C ILE A 69 -3.33 -11.59 7.29
N GLU A 70 -4.64 -11.64 7.58
CA GLU A 70 -5.62 -10.84 6.83
C GLU A 70 -5.58 -9.38 7.29
N TYR A 71 -5.52 -9.18 8.60
CA TYR A 71 -5.47 -7.86 9.23
C TYR A 71 -4.74 -7.93 10.57
N HIS A 72 -4.34 -6.77 11.06
CA HIS A 72 -4.12 -6.57 12.49
C HIS A 72 -5.45 -6.14 13.09
N PHE A 73 -6.01 -6.97 13.96
CA PHE A 73 -7.32 -6.75 14.57
C PHE A 73 -7.14 -5.95 15.86
N ILE A 74 -7.72 -4.76 15.89
CA ILE A 74 -7.58 -3.81 17.01
C ILE A 74 -8.94 -3.27 17.41
N ASP A 75 -9.02 -2.63 18.59
CA ASP A 75 -10.21 -1.90 19.01
C ASP A 75 -10.11 -0.40 18.64
N GLY A 76 -11.20 0.32 18.82
CA GLY A 76 -11.26 1.74 18.50
C GLY A 76 -10.31 2.59 19.34
N THR A 77 -10.06 2.20 20.60
CA THR A 77 -9.12 2.90 21.49
C THR A 77 -7.70 2.81 20.97
N ARG A 78 -7.29 1.63 20.51
CA ARG A 78 -5.96 1.42 19.93
C ARG A 78 -5.81 2.17 18.61
N LEU A 79 -6.85 2.20 17.79
CA LEU A 79 -6.83 2.97 16.55
C LEU A 79 -6.60 4.46 16.83
N LYS A 80 -7.28 5.02 17.82
CA LYS A 80 -7.06 6.41 18.22
C LYS A 80 -5.63 6.67 18.67
N LYS A 81 -5.04 5.76 19.41
CA LYS A 81 -3.63 5.87 19.84
C LYS A 81 -2.69 5.85 18.65
N LEU A 82 -2.94 5.01 17.67
CA LEU A 82 -2.15 4.95 16.44
C LEU A 82 -2.28 6.26 15.65
N GLU A 83 -3.49 6.80 15.53
CA GLU A 83 -3.71 8.08 14.87
C GLU A 83 -2.95 9.22 15.58
N GLN A 84 -2.98 9.24 16.90
CA GLN A 84 -2.25 10.24 17.70
C GLN A 84 -0.74 10.12 17.56
N SER A 85 -0.23 8.92 17.28
CA SER A 85 1.21 8.70 17.07
C SER A 85 1.73 9.24 15.73
N GLY A 86 0.82 9.64 14.82
CA GLY A 86 1.18 10.11 13.49
C GLY A 86 1.58 9.03 12.50
N ARG A 87 1.40 7.75 12.86
CA ARG A 87 1.78 6.61 12.01
C ARG A 87 0.69 6.14 11.06
N VAL A 88 -0.55 6.59 11.27
CA VAL A 88 -1.66 6.20 10.39
C VAL A 88 -1.57 7.01 9.09
N ILE A 89 -1.38 6.31 7.98
CA ILE A 89 -1.26 6.92 6.66
C ILE A 89 -2.65 7.28 6.12
N GLU A 90 -3.62 6.37 6.27
CA GLU A 90 -5.00 6.58 5.90
C GLU A 90 -5.93 5.71 6.74
N VAL A 91 -7.16 6.16 6.88
CA VAL A 91 -8.21 5.40 7.57
C VAL A 91 -9.52 5.58 6.83
N ARG A 92 -10.27 4.48 6.69
CA ARG A 92 -11.61 4.46 6.10
C ARG A 92 -12.57 3.83 7.10
N THR A 93 -13.71 4.46 7.31
CA THR A 93 -14.73 3.97 8.23
C THR A 93 -16.04 3.75 7.49
N TYR A 94 -16.61 2.58 7.67
CA TYR A 94 -17.88 2.19 7.06
C TYR A 94 -18.90 1.94 8.16
N GLN A 95 -20.10 2.49 7.99
CA GLN A 95 -21.21 2.22 8.90
C GLN A 95 -21.83 0.87 8.52
N THR A 96 -21.92 -0.03 9.49
CA THR A 96 -22.52 -1.35 9.30
C THR A 96 -23.65 -1.56 10.29
N VAL A 97 -24.41 -2.62 10.11
CA VAL A 97 -25.47 -3.00 11.08
C VAL A 97 -24.90 -3.33 12.45
N PHE A 98 -23.62 -3.61 12.54
CA PHE A 98 -22.90 -3.90 13.80
C PHE A 98 -22.15 -2.68 14.35
N GLY A 99 -22.35 -1.50 13.75
CA GLY A 99 -21.64 -0.29 14.10
C GLY A 99 -20.54 0.07 13.08
N PRO A 100 -19.70 1.06 13.40
CA PRO A 100 -18.64 1.48 12.48
C PRO A 100 -17.47 0.51 12.47
N TRP A 101 -17.04 0.13 11.28
CA TRP A 101 -15.82 -0.63 11.06
C TRP A 101 -14.80 0.23 10.32
N SER A 102 -13.60 0.31 10.87
CA SER A 102 -12.50 1.09 10.29
C SER A 102 -11.41 0.17 9.74
N TYR A 103 -10.78 0.64 8.68
CA TYR A 103 -9.63 -0.02 8.06
C TYR A 103 -8.54 1.03 7.89
N ALA A 104 -7.33 0.73 8.32
CA ALA A 104 -6.23 1.70 8.32
C ALA A 104 -4.95 1.11 7.75
N THR A 105 -4.23 1.92 7.00
CA THR A 105 -2.85 1.63 6.62
C THR A 105 -1.94 2.36 7.61
N VAL A 106 -1.06 1.62 8.25
CA VAL A 106 -0.20 2.15 9.31
C VAL A 106 1.26 1.94 8.93
N ASP A 107 2.06 2.99 9.13
CA ASP A 107 3.51 2.91 8.99
C ASP A 107 4.09 2.32 10.29
N ASP A 108 4.14 1.00 10.35
CA ASP A 108 4.58 0.22 11.51
C ASP A 108 5.90 -0.51 11.27
N GLY A 109 6.62 -0.15 10.21
CA GLY A 109 7.88 -0.77 9.83
C GLY A 109 7.75 -1.90 8.82
N GLN A 110 6.54 -2.30 8.43
CA GLN A 110 6.36 -3.37 7.45
C GLN A 110 6.71 -2.94 6.02
N ILE A 111 6.63 -1.64 5.73
CA ILE A 111 6.89 -1.11 4.40
C ILE A 111 8.32 -0.58 4.33
N ASP A 112 9.16 -1.30 3.60
CA ASP A 112 10.57 -0.93 3.39
C ASP A 112 10.84 -0.89 1.89
N LEU A 113 10.74 0.30 1.31
CA LEU A 113 10.94 0.52 -0.12
C LEU A 113 12.40 0.44 -0.54
N ALA A 114 13.33 0.47 0.40
CA ALA A 114 14.73 0.23 0.08
C ALA A 114 15.01 -1.23 -0.27
N LYS A 115 14.17 -2.16 0.21
CA LYS A 115 14.37 -3.60 0.06
C LYS A 115 13.31 -4.29 -0.78
N ASN A 116 12.07 -3.80 -0.77
CA ASN A 116 10.93 -4.54 -1.31
C ASN A 116 10.00 -3.67 -2.13
N SER A 117 9.24 -4.32 -3.00
CA SER A 117 8.06 -3.75 -3.65
C SER A 117 6.81 -4.43 -3.12
N TYR A 118 5.69 -3.74 -3.23
CA TYR A 118 4.42 -4.16 -2.63
C TYR A 118 3.29 -4.11 -3.65
N LEU A 119 2.32 -4.98 -3.46
CA LEU A 119 1.07 -4.96 -4.21
C LEU A 119 -0.08 -4.77 -3.23
N VAL A 120 -0.88 -3.75 -3.46
CA VAL A 120 -2.01 -3.37 -2.60
C VAL A 120 -3.25 -3.21 -3.46
N ILE A 121 -4.38 -3.62 -2.91
CA ILE A 121 -5.69 -3.40 -3.52
C ILE A 121 -6.49 -2.45 -2.61
N GLY A 122 -7.10 -1.43 -3.20
CA GLY A 122 -7.83 -0.45 -2.42
C GLY A 122 -8.56 0.57 -3.27
N THR A 123 -8.87 1.71 -2.66
CA THR A 123 -9.67 2.78 -3.24
C THR A 123 -8.79 3.93 -3.73
N LEU A 124 -9.36 4.78 -4.57
CA LEU A 124 -8.68 5.98 -5.05
C LEU A 124 -8.29 6.90 -3.90
N ASP A 125 -9.16 7.08 -2.91
CA ASP A 125 -8.88 7.94 -1.75
C ASP A 125 -7.66 7.44 -0.97
N SER A 126 -7.58 6.14 -0.73
CA SER A 126 -6.44 5.52 -0.04
C SER A 126 -5.16 5.63 -0.88
N TYR A 127 -5.27 5.43 -2.19
CA TYR A 127 -4.14 5.60 -3.11
C TYR A 127 -3.56 7.02 -3.02
N GLU A 128 -4.42 8.03 -3.06
CA GLU A 128 -3.97 9.42 -3.00
C GLU A 128 -3.24 9.72 -1.69
N LYS A 129 -3.71 9.20 -0.58
CA LYS A 129 -3.08 9.37 0.73
C LYS A 129 -1.74 8.65 0.84
N LEU A 130 -1.63 7.44 0.30
CA LEU A 130 -0.34 6.75 0.24
C LEU A 130 0.65 7.48 -0.66
N ARG A 131 0.18 7.98 -1.78
CA ARG A 131 1.00 8.77 -2.71
C ARG A 131 1.52 10.05 -2.06
N GLU A 132 0.69 10.72 -1.28
CA GLU A 132 1.08 11.91 -0.53
C GLU A 132 2.14 11.57 0.53
N TYR A 133 1.98 10.45 1.20
CA TYR A 133 2.88 9.99 2.25
C TYR A 133 4.23 9.52 1.72
N TYR A 134 4.25 8.66 0.72
CA TYR A 134 5.46 8.05 0.17
C TYR A 134 6.05 8.78 -1.03
N GLY A 135 5.31 9.68 -1.66
CA GLY A 135 5.71 10.41 -2.85
C GLY A 135 5.25 9.75 -4.15
N LYS A 136 5.17 10.58 -5.20
CA LYS A 136 4.70 10.16 -6.53
C LYS A 136 5.49 9.00 -7.13
N LYS A 137 6.81 9.01 -6.91
CA LYS A 137 7.70 8.01 -7.52
C LYS A 137 7.52 6.62 -6.95
N ALA A 138 7.05 6.54 -5.70
CA ALA A 138 6.88 5.26 -5.00
C ALA A 138 5.57 4.55 -5.37
N LEU A 139 4.54 5.28 -5.80
CA LEU A 139 3.21 4.74 -6.07
C LEU A 139 2.97 4.55 -7.55
N VAL A 140 2.63 3.31 -7.94
CA VAL A 140 2.26 2.96 -9.31
C VAL A 140 0.78 2.59 -9.32
N PRO A 141 -0.09 3.44 -9.88
CA PRO A 141 -1.52 3.12 -9.94
C PRO A 141 -1.81 2.11 -11.05
N LEU A 142 -2.61 1.10 -10.73
CA LEU A 142 -3.11 0.12 -11.67
C LEU A 142 -4.64 0.15 -11.58
N TYR A 143 -5.29 0.64 -12.62
CA TYR A 143 -6.74 0.75 -12.62
C TYR A 143 -7.37 -0.29 -13.54
N VAL A 144 -8.20 -1.17 -12.96
CA VAL A 144 -8.89 -2.21 -13.72
C VAL A 144 -10.21 -1.65 -14.25
N THR A 145 -10.34 -1.66 -15.56
CA THR A 145 -11.57 -1.28 -16.24
C THR A 145 -12.20 -2.51 -16.88
N VAL A 146 -13.52 -2.52 -16.91
CA VAL A 146 -14.30 -3.54 -17.63
C VAL A 146 -14.87 -2.90 -18.87
N ASP A 147 -14.62 -3.52 -20.03
CA ASP A 147 -15.21 -3.10 -21.28
C ASP A 147 -16.69 -3.52 -21.28
N ASP A 148 -17.59 -2.53 -21.28
CA ASP A 148 -19.03 -2.76 -21.26
C ASP A 148 -19.55 -3.51 -22.49
N GLY A 149 -18.77 -3.56 -23.58
CA GLY A 149 -19.10 -4.30 -24.78
C GLY A 149 -18.87 -5.82 -24.69
N VAL A 150 -18.25 -6.31 -23.64
CA VAL A 150 -17.89 -7.73 -23.49
C VAL A 150 -18.82 -8.51 -22.55
N ARG A 151 -19.79 -7.84 -22.00
CA ARG A 151 -20.78 -8.49 -21.11
C ARG A 151 -21.86 -9.22 -21.86
#